data_4ec32cd9264148623fa56285c76907a5
#
_entry.id   4ec32cd9264148623fa56285c76907a5
#
_cell.length_a   1.000
_cell.length_b   1.000
_cell.length_c   1.000
_cell.angle_alpha   90.00
_cell.angle_beta   90.00
_cell.angle_gamma   90.00
#
_symmetry.space_group_name_H-M   'P 1'
#
loop_
_entity.id
_entity.type
_entity.pdbx_description
1 polymer ?
#
loop_
_entity_poly.entity_id
_entity_poly.type
_entity_poly.pdbx_seq_one_letter_code
_entity_poly.pdbx_strand_id
1 'polypeptide(L)'
;MPQQRDYEPRQRRSTRTSYREDQGEYREARSHRTAASRRKKRKPSAGRTASLVLLYIAGVIGASVILACVGWILAGDVLALNKEEKTVTITITSEDSFGDVVDRLKEEGLIEYKWLFKLFAGITGGGDDVTMGTYTLNTDMDYRALLSGMSANSATKAEVSVTITEGMNLSQIFALMEERGVATAEELNEQAANYDYAFDFLQDIPLGDPNRLEGFLYPDTYQFYTPHNTVYAINKMLVRFDQIYDETMRQQVADSGYTLREILTIASLIERETDGDDQAKIASVIYNRLNNPNAGTQGYLQIDATLVYINGGKQPTEADKSIDSPYNTYMYKGLPPAPIANPGKEAIQAALNPESTDYFYYALGDDGKHHYFKTYDQMQSFLATQELYNG
;
A
#
# COMPACT_ATOMS: atom_id res chain seq x y z
N MET A 1 -25.60 -34.94 26.72
CA MET A 1 -24.82 -35.66 27.71
C MET A 1 -23.55 -36.19 27.05
N PRO A 2 -22.40 -35.69 27.37
CA PRO A 2 -21.17 -36.44 27.40
C PRO A 2 -20.43 -36.22 28.72
N GLN A 3 -19.69 -37.22 29.10
CA GLN A 3 -19.07 -37.49 30.38
C GLN A 3 -17.84 -36.57 30.65
N GLN A 4 -17.83 -36.02 31.86
CA GLN A 4 -16.66 -35.49 32.56
C GLN A 4 -15.66 -36.62 32.86
N ARG A 5 -14.38 -36.36 32.73
CA ARG A 5 -13.28 -37.11 33.37
C ARG A 5 -12.46 -36.16 34.24
N ASP A 6 -12.54 -36.47 35.52
CA ASP A 6 -11.78 -35.85 36.62
C ASP A 6 -10.29 -36.18 36.53
N TYR A 7 -9.47 -35.23 36.89
CA TYR A 7 -8.03 -35.39 37.12
C TYR A 7 -7.72 -35.07 38.57
N GLU A 8 -7.33 -36.13 39.31
CA GLU A 8 -6.80 -36.03 40.68
C GLU A 8 -5.30 -35.75 40.70
N PRO A 9 -4.77 -35.04 41.73
CA PRO A 9 -3.35 -34.72 41.86
C PRO A 9 -2.61 -35.76 42.70
N ARG A 10 -1.46 -36.24 42.25
CA ARG A 10 -0.58 -37.12 42.98
C ARG A 10 0.34 -36.36 43.95
N GLN A 11 0.28 -36.79 45.20
CA GLN A 11 1.08 -36.37 46.38
C GLN A 11 2.56 -36.75 46.27
N ARG A 12 3.38 -35.88 46.85
CA ARG A 12 4.80 -36.07 47.14
C ARG A 12 4.94 -37.07 48.30
N ARG A 13 5.91 -38.02 48.16
CA ARG A 13 6.43 -38.80 49.26
C ARG A 13 7.86 -38.36 49.60
N SER A 14 8.07 -37.91 50.81
CA SER A 14 9.33 -37.71 51.49
C SER A 14 9.84 -39.06 52.04
N THR A 15 11.12 -39.32 51.92
CA THR A 15 11.79 -40.31 52.77
C THR A 15 13.06 -39.67 53.34
N ARG A 16 13.06 -39.70 54.65
CA ARG A 16 14.10 -39.28 55.59
C ARG A 16 14.77 -40.56 56.11
N THR A 17 16.09 -40.64 56.13
CA THR A 17 16.85 -41.56 56.99
C THR A 17 18.23 -40.95 57.26
N SER A 18 18.51 -40.83 58.32
CA SER A 18 19.14 -40.71 59.65
C SER A 18 20.49 -41.38 59.74
N TYR A 19 21.41 -40.65 60.35
CA TYR A 19 22.52 -40.96 61.26
C TYR A 19 23.45 -42.15 61.04
N ARG A 20 24.74 -41.86 61.07
CA ARG A 20 25.66 -42.43 62.11
C ARG A 20 26.95 -41.63 62.19
N GLU A 21 27.26 -41.19 63.43
CA GLU A 21 28.61 -40.79 63.90
C GLU A 21 29.54 -42.00 63.90
N ASP A 22 30.86 -41.79 63.67
CA ASP A 22 31.87 -42.47 64.45
C ASP A 22 33.14 -41.61 64.50
N GLN A 23 33.78 -41.68 65.73
CA GLN A 23 34.91 -40.89 66.16
C GLN A 23 36.23 -41.70 65.94
N GLY A 24 37.32 -40.99 65.93
CA GLY A 24 38.68 -41.52 66.25
C GLY A 24 39.79 -40.99 65.35
N GLU A 25 40.58 -40.26 65.84
CA GLU A 25 41.78 -40.12 66.61
C GLU A 25 43.05 -39.80 65.78
N TYR A 26 43.65 -38.69 66.18
CA TYR A 26 45.09 -38.30 66.22
C TYR A 26 46.11 -38.88 65.24
N ARG A 27 46.79 -37.98 64.49
CA ARG A 27 48.27 -37.78 64.66
C ARG A 27 48.77 -36.55 63.89
N GLU A 28 49.60 -35.78 64.61
CA GLU A 28 50.43 -34.68 64.12
C GLU A 28 51.49 -35.13 63.10
N ALA A 29 51.74 -34.31 62.09
CA ALA A 29 53.03 -34.11 61.48
C ALA A 29 53.18 -32.75 60.83
N ARG A 30 54.24 -32.09 61.22
CA ARG A 30 54.71 -30.73 60.91
C ARG A 30 55.00 -30.50 59.40
N SER A 31 54.78 -29.24 59.06
CA SER A 31 55.61 -28.33 58.23
C SER A 31 55.65 -28.57 56.71
N HIS A 32 55.19 -27.61 55.97
CA HIS A 32 56.01 -26.59 55.28
C HIS A 32 55.12 -25.51 54.65
N ARG A 33 55.39 -24.26 55.05
CA ARG A 33 54.83 -23.07 54.44
C ARG A 33 55.30 -22.93 53.00
N THR A 34 54.40 -22.91 52.07
CA THR A 34 54.58 -22.18 50.81
C THR A 34 53.44 -21.27 50.62
N ALA A 35 53.72 -19.97 50.65
CA ALA A 35 52.79 -18.90 50.46
C ALA A 35 52.31 -18.85 48.98
N ALA A 36 51.14 -19.43 48.70
CA ALA A 36 50.48 -19.20 47.43
C ALA A 36 49.74 -17.89 47.51
N SER A 37 50.22 -16.87 46.79
CA SER A 37 49.60 -15.59 46.65
C SER A 37 48.23 -15.75 46.02
N ARG A 38 47.18 -15.56 46.79
CA ARG A 38 45.81 -15.39 46.29
C ARG A 38 45.75 -14.11 45.48
N ARG A 39 45.90 -14.21 44.14
CA ARG A 39 45.52 -13.18 43.19
C ARG A 39 44.03 -12.91 43.36
N LYS A 40 43.66 -11.85 44.08
CA LYS A 40 42.30 -11.32 44.11
C LYS A 40 41.89 -10.96 42.66
N LYS A 41 41.00 -11.76 42.05
CA LYS A 41 40.32 -11.35 40.81
C LYS A 41 39.61 -10.05 41.11
N ARG A 42 40.12 -8.92 40.60
CA ARG A 42 39.44 -7.63 40.63
C ARG A 42 38.09 -7.80 39.89
N LYS A 43 37.00 -7.63 40.64
CA LYS A 43 35.68 -7.49 40.02
C LYS A 43 35.75 -6.28 39.06
N PRO A 44 35.27 -6.42 37.83
CA PRO A 44 35.25 -5.27 36.92
C PRO A 44 34.42 -4.16 37.57
N SER A 45 34.91 -2.90 37.51
CA SER A 45 34.21 -1.75 38.09
C SER A 45 32.88 -1.60 37.37
N ALA A 46 31.79 -1.30 38.11
CA ALA A 46 30.43 -1.15 37.57
C ALA A 46 30.38 -0.21 36.36
N GLY A 47 31.23 0.81 36.28
CA GLY A 47 31.35 1.71 35.14
C GLY A 47 31.89 1.06 33.87
N ARG A 48 32.81 0.08 33.96
CA ARG A 48 33.35 -0.63 32.81
C ARG A 48 32.30 -1.59 32.19
N THR A 49 31.47 -2.21 33.03
CA THR A 49 30.39 -3.11 32.59
C THR A 49 29.27 -2.31 31.93
N ALA A 50 28.88 -1.16 32.48
CA ALA A 50 27.89 -0.25 31.89
C ALA A 50 28.37 0.28 30.53
N SER A 51 29.63 0.68 30.40
CA SER A 51 30.23 1.16 29.14
C SER A 51 30.24 0.07 28.05
N LEU A 52 30.54 -1.19 28.41
CA LEU A 52 30.50 -2.33 27.48
C LEU A 52 29.08 -2.70 27.04
N VAL A 53 28.11 -2.59 27.94
CA VAL A 53 26.68 -2.78 27.60
C VAL A 53 26.18 -1.69 26.64
N LEU A 54 26.52 -0.43 26.89
CA LEU A 54 26.19 0.68 25.98
C LEU A 54 26.85 0.53 24.60
N LEU A 55 28.12 0.11 24.54
CA LEU A 55 28.80 -0.19 23.28
C LEU A 55 28.15 -1.35 22.53
N TYR A 56 27.71 -2.38 23.24
CA TYR A 56 26.99 -3.51 22.64
C TYR A 56 25.64 -3.06 22.07
N ILE A 57 24.85 -2.31 22.84
CA ILE A 57 23.55 -1.76 22.37
C ILE A 57 23.76 -0.86 21.15
N ALA A 58 24.74 0.05 21.18
CA ALA A 58 25.06 0.91 20.04
C ALA A 58 25.48 0.10 18.82
N GLY A 59 26.24 -0.97 19.01
CA GLY A 59 26.63 -1.91 17.95
C GLY A 59 25.45 -2.66 17.34
N VAL A 60 24.50 -3.12 18.17
CA VAL A 60 23.28 -3.79 17.69
C VAL A 60 22.40 -2.82 16.92
N ILE A 61 22.18 -1.61 17.43
CA ILE A 61 21.41 -0.57 16.73
C ILE A 61 22.08 -0.23 15.39
N GLY A 62 23.39 0.02 15.38
CA GLY A 62 24.14 0.30 14.16
C GLY A 62 24.03 -0.83 13.12
N ALA A 63 24.17 -2.09 13.56
CA ALA A 63 24.02 -3.25 12.68
C ALA A 63 22.57 -3.36 12.12
N SER A 64 21.57 -3.10 12.96
CA SER A 64 20.16 -3.13 12.52
C SER A 64 19.85 -2.05 11.49
N VAL A 65 20.37 -0.83 11.68
CA VAL A 65 20.23 0.25 10.69
C VAL A 65 20.91 -0.11 9.37
N ILE A 66 22.14 -0.65 9.42
CA ILE A 66 22.84 -1.09 8.20
C ILE A 66 22.04 -2.19 7.47
N LEU A 67 21.50 -3.17 8.18
CA LEU A 67 20.69 -4.23 7.59
C LEU A 67 19.40 -3.69 6.99
N ALA A 68 18.75 -2.72 7.64
CA ALA A 68 17.57 -2.07 7.09
C ALA A 68 17.88 -1.30 5.81
N CYS A 69 18.99 -0.53 5.79
CA CYS A 69 19.43 0.18 4.57
C CYS A 69 19.76 -0.79 3.42
N VAL A 70 20.47 -1.88 3.72
CA VAL A 70 20.77 -2.90 2.71
C VAL A 70 19.48 -3.54 2.21
N GLY A 71 18.56 -3.89 3.11
CA GLY A 71 17.25 -4.45 2.74
C GLY A 71 16.46 -3.51 1.83
N TRP A 72 16.45 -2.22 2.15
CA TRP A 72 15.79 -1.19 1.33
C TRP A 72 16.41 -1.08 -0.08
N ILE A 73 17.75 -1.05 -0.18
CA ILE A 73 18.44 -1.00 -1.48
C ILE A 73 18.12 -2.24 -2.32
N LEU A 74 18.12 -3.43 -1.73
CA LEU A 74 17.80 -4.67 -2.44
C LEU A 74 16.32 -4.74 -2.84
N ALA A 75 15.41 -4.32 -1.96
CA ALA A 75 14.00 -4.22 -2.28
C ALA A 75 13.74 -3.21 -3.41
N GLY A 76 14.45 -2.09 -3.42
CA GLY A 76 14.40 -1.09 -4.48
C GLY A 76 14.73 -1.67 -5.86
N ASP A 77 15.69 -2.59 -5.96
CA ASP A 77 16.02 -3.25 -7.23
C ASP A 77 14.98 -4.31 -7.61
N VAL A 78 14.51 -5.12 -6.64
CA VAL A 78 13.47 -6.15 -6.87
C VAL A 78 12.18 -5.54 -7.39
N LEU A 79 11.78 -4.39 -6.82
CA LEU A 79 10.53 -3.70 -7.13
C LEU A 79 10.68 -2.59 -8.18
N ALA A 80 11.87 -2.43 -8.76
CA ALA A 80 12.23 -1.39 -9.73
C ALA A 80 11.94 0.05 -9.25
N LEU A 81 12.03 0.30 -7.93
CA LEU A 81 11.78 1.63 -7.35
C LEU A 81 12.88 2.62 -7.76
N ASN A 82 12.48 3.85 -8.08
CA ASN A 82 13.39 4.97 -8.40
C ASN A 82 14.26 4.76 -9.66
N LYS A 83 13.81 3.97 -10.62
CA LYS A 83 14.44 3.85 -11.95
C LYS A 83 13.74 4.81 -12.92
N GLU A 84 14.54 5.52 -13.73
CA GLU A 84 13.99 6.29 -14.86
C GLU A 84 13.40 5.35 -15.90
N GLU A 85 12.23 5.65 -16.40
CA GLU A 85 11.56 4.83 -17.42
C GLU A 85 12.37 4.85 -18.73
N LYS A 86 12.89 3.70 -19.11
CA LYS A 86 13.63 3.48 -20.37
C LYS A 86 13.21 2.16 -20.96
N THR A 87 12.77 2.19 -22.21
CA THR A 87 12.50 0.99 -22.99
C THR A 87 13.80 0.39 -23.55
N VAL A 88 13.98 -0.91 -23.36
CA VAL A 88 15.18 -1.67 -23.78
C VAL A 88 14.74 -2.90 -24.54
N THR A 89 15.41 -3.18 -25.66
CA THR A 89 15.19 -4.40 -26.45
C THR A 89 16.31 -5.40 -26.19
N ILE A 90 15.95 -6.61 -25.74
CA ILE A 90 16.87 -7.72 -25.47
C ILE A 90 16.54 -8.88 -26.41
N THR A 91 17.55 -9.42 -27.06
CA THR A 91 17.42 -10.64 -27.89
C THR A 91 18.06 -11.81 -27.16
N ILE A 92 17.29 -12.88 -26.95
CA ILE A 92 17.72 -14.14 -26.35
C ILE A 92 17.78 -15.19 -27.45
N THR A 93 18.95 -15.80 -27.66
CA THR A 93 19.21 -16.82 -28.66
C THR A 93 19.28 -18.22 -28.05
N SER A 94 19.33 -19.25 -28.91
CA SER A 94 19.48 -20.65 -28.44
C SER A 94 20.83 -20.96 -27.80
N GLU A 95 21.82 -20.07 -27.97
CA GLU A 95 23.16 -20.23 -27.39
C GLU A 95 23.28 -19.57 -26.01
N ASP A 96 22.32 -18.72 -25.64
CA ASP A 96 22.36 -17.98 -24.39
C ASP A 96 21.94 -18.86 -23.20
N SER A 97 22.76 -18.89 -22.18
CA SER A 97 22.37 -19.40 -20.86
C SER A 97 21.56 -18.36 -20.09
N PHE A 98 20.80 -18.79 -19.08
CA PHE A 98 20.13 -17.85 -18.17
C PHE A 98 21.12 -16.86 -17.53
N GLY A 99 22.39 -17.28 -17.34
CA GLY A 99 23.46 -16.40 -16.87
C GLY A 99 23.74 -15.24 -17.81
N ASP A 100 23.78 -15.51 -19.12
CA ASP A 100 24.04 -14.51 -20.14
C ASP A 100 22.87 -13.52 -20.27
N VAL A 101 21.64 -14.01 -20.12
CA VAL A 101 20.43 -13.16 -20.06
C VAL A 101 20.52 -12.20 -18.88
N VAL A 102 20.87 -12.70 -17.69
CA VAL A 102 21.00 -11.87 -16.47
C VAL A 102 22.13 -10.84 -16.64
N ASP A 103 23.18 -11.17 -17.36
CA ASP A 103 24.29 -10.26 -17.64
C ASP A 103 23.83 -9.09 -18.53
N ARG A 104 23.05 -9.37 -19.57
CA ARG A 104 22.44 -8.33 -20.42
C ARG A 104 21.43 -7.46 -19.67
N LEU A 105 20.57 -8.08 -18.84
CA LEU A 105 19.64 -7.30 -18.01
C LEU A 105 20.37 -6.27 -17.13
N LYS A 106 21.53 -6.64 -16.58
CA LYS A 106 22.37 -5.74 -15.80
C LYS A 106 23.01 -4.65 -16.66
N GLU A 107 23.55 -5.00 -17.83
CA GLU A 107 24.21 -4.06 -18.76
C GLU A 107 23.23 -3.00 -19.26
N GLU A 108 21.99 -3.39 -19.49
CA GLU A 108 20.92 -2.48 -19.92
C GLU A 108 20.24 -1.72 -18.75
N GLY A 109 20.65 -1.97 -17.50
CA GLY A 109 20.13 -1.25 -16.34
C GLY A 109 18.76 -1.73 -15.84
N LEU A 110 18.27 -2.87 -16.38
CA LEU A 110 16.99 -3.46 -15.94
C LEU A 110 17.06 -4.04 -14.53
N ILE A 111 18.25 -4.53 -14.12
CA ILE A 111 18.54 -5.01 -12.77
C ILE A 111 19.85 -4.42 -12.26
N GLU A 112 19.97 -4.26 -10.94
CA GLU A 112 21.23 -3.80 -10.31
C GLU A 112 22.05 -4.97 -9.77
N TYR A 113 21.41 -5.97 -9.16
CA TYR A 113 22.08 -7.07 -8.48
C TYR A 113 21.81 -8.43 -9.16
N LYS A 114 22.71 -8.88 -10.05
CA LYS A 114 22.63 -10.18 -10.78
C LYS A 114 22.35 -11.37 -9.85
N TRP A 115 23.00 -11.41 -8.68
CA TRP A 115 22.84 -12.52 -7.73
C TRP A 115 21.43 -12.54 -7.11
N LEU A 116 20.87 -11.37 -6.86
CA LEU A 116 19.53 -11.22 -6.28
C LEU A 116 18.46 -11.64 -7.30
N PHE A 117 18.62 -11.22 -8.57
CA PHE A 117 17.73 -11.64 -9.64
C PHE A 117 17.77 -13.16 -9.87
N LYS A 118 18.99 -13.77 -9.89
CA LYS A 118 19.14 -15.23 -10.00
C LYS A 118 18.51 -15.97 -8.81
N LEU A 119 18.64 -15.45 -7.60
CA LEU A 119 18.02 -16.02 -6.41
C LEU A 119 16.48 -15.93 -6.52
N PHE A 120 15.96 -14.77 -6.90
CA PHE A 120 14.53 -14.56 -7.10
C PHE A 120 13.96 -15.50 -8.17
N ALA A 121 14.59 -15.57 -9.33
CA ALA A 121 14.20 -16.48 -10.42
C ALA A 121 14.19 -17.96 -9.97
N GLY A 122 15.20 -18.37 -9.20
CA GLY A 122 15.29 -19.74 -8.68
C GLY A 122 14.20 -20.07 -7.64
N ILE A 123 13.81 -19.09 -6.78
CA ILE A 123 12.75 -19.30 -5.78
C ILE A 123 11.37 -19.34 -6.44
N THR A 124 11.13 -18.49 -7.45
CA THR A 124 9.83 -18.38 -8.13
C THR A 124 9.65 -19.38 -9.27
N GLY A 125 10.71 -20.07 -9.69
CA GLY A 125 10.71 -20.94 -10.89
C GLY A 125 10.70 -20.18 -12.22
N GLY A 126 10.61 -18.84 -12.19
CA GLY A 126 10.48 -18.02 -13.40
C GLY A 126 11.70 -18.02 -14.33
N GLY A 127 12.85 -18.52 -13.86
CA GLY A 127 14.04 -18.68 -14.71
C GLY A 127 13.88 -19.74 -15.81
N ASP A 128 13.07 -20.77 -15.56
CA ASP A 128 12.81 -21.86 -16.51
C ASP A 128 11.81 -21.46 -17.60
N ASP A 129 11.02 -20.39 -17.35
CA ASP A 129 10.03 -19.86 -18.30
C ASP A 129 10.65 -18.89 -19.34
N VAL A 130 11.91 -18.47 -19.16
CA VAL A 130 12.62 -17.59 -20.09
C VAL A 130 12.93 -18.34 -21.38
N THR A 131 12.48 -17.81 -22.51
CA THR A 131 12.60 -18.48 -23.82
C THR A 131 13.35 -17.62 -24.84
N MET A 132 13.75 -18.25 -25.96
CA MET A 132 14.34 -17.56 -27.09
C MET A 132 13.35 -16.55 -27.70
N GLY A 133 13.85 -15.37 -28.06
CA GLY A 133 13.04 -14.34 -28.69
C GLY A 133 13.66 -12.95 -28.56
N THR A 134 13.02 -11.98 -29.20
CA THR A 134 13.32 -10.57 -28.99
C THR A 134 12.25 -9.96 -28.10
N TYR A 135 12.67 -9.38 -26.98
CA TYR A 135 11.79 -8.85 -25.93
C TYR A 135 12.03 -7.35 -25.77
N THR A 136 10.96 -6.60 -25.72
CA THR A 136 10.99 -5.20 -25.35
C THR A 136 10.62 -5.11 -23.88
N LEU A 137 11.56 -4.67 -23.03
CA LEU A 137 11.43 -4.56 -21.58
C LEU A 137 11.58 -3.11 -21.15
N ASN A 138 11.10 -2.77 -19.97
CA ASN A 138 11.21 -1.44 -19.42
C ASN A 138 11.97 -1.47 -18.09
N THR A 139 12.76 -0.44 -17.80
CA THR A 139 13.55 -0.33 -16.56
C THR A 139 12.71 -0.21 -15.29
N ASP A 140 11.44 0.16 -15.40
CA ASP A 140 10.47 0.20 -14.30
C ASP A 140 9.80 -1.16 -14.00
N MET A 141 10.13 -2.21 -14.78
CA MET A 141 9.65 -3.57 -14.51
C MET A 141 10.33 -4.16 -13.27
N ASP A 142 9.53 -4.67 -12.33
CA ASP A 142 10.01 -5.47 -11.23
C ASP A 142 10.59 -6.82 -11.71
N TYR A 143 11.27 -7.55 -10.84
CA TYR A 143 11.90 -8.83 -11.21
C TYR A 143 10.91 -9.87 -11.74
N ARG A 144 9.68 -9.88 -11.25
CA ARG A 144 8.61 -10.78 -11.70
C ARG A 144 8.13 -10.40 -13.09
N ALA A 145 7.92 -9.10 -13.32
CA ALA A 145 7.53 -8.58 -14.63
C ALA A 145 8.60 -8.83 -15.67
N LEU A 146 9.90 -8.70 -15.32
CA LEU A 146 11.02 -9.01 -16.21
C LEU A 146 11.01 -10.50 -16.60
N LEU A 147 10.90 -11.42 -15.63
CA LEU A 147 10.85 -12.87 -15.92
C LEU A 147 9.65 -13.23 -16.79
N SER A 148 8.46 -12.76 -16.42
CA SER A 148 7.26 -12.99 -17.21
C SER A 148 7.32 -12.31 -18.57
N GLY A 149 7.95 -11.15 -18.68
CA GLY A 149 8.20 -10.42 -19.92
C GLY A 149 9.08 -11.17 -20.91
N MET A 150 9.93 -12.10 -20.47
CA MET A 150 10.82 -12.92 -21.28
C MET A 150 10.32 -14.36 -21.51
N SER A 151 9.05 -14.65 -21.17
CA SER A 151 8.43 -15.95 -21.41
C SER A 151 8.05 -16.14 -22.88
N ALA A 152 7.75 -17.39 -23.29
CA ALA A 152 7.41 -17.75 -24.68
C ALA A 152 6.27 -16.90 -25.29
N ASN A 153 5.33 -16.45 -24.47
CA ASN A 153 4.20 -15.62 -24.91
C ASN A 153 4.56 -14.13 -25.07
N SER A 154 5.79 -13.73 -24.73
CA SER A 154 6.22 -12.32 -24.69
C SER A 154 6.96 -11.87 -25.95
N ALA A 155 7.55 -12.80 -26.71
CA ALA A 155 8.39 -12.50 -27.89
C ALA A 155 7.66 -11.80 -29.06
N THR A 156 6.32 -11.75 -29.02
CA THR A 156 5.48 -11.13 -30.06
C THR A 156 4.64 -9.96 -29.54
N LYS A 157 4.98 -9.40 -28.37
CA LYS A 157 4.18 -8.33 -27.76
C LYS A 157 4.25 -7.03 -28.55
N ALA A 158 3.08 -6.49 -28.86
CA ALA A 158 2.96 -5.11 -29.31
C ALA A 158 2.86 -4.19 -28.09
N GLU A 159 3.50 -3.03 -28.17
CA GLU A 159 3.35 -1.98 -27.17
C GLU A 159 2.07 -1.16 -27.46
N VAL A 160 1.27 -0.92 -26.45
CA VAL A 160 0.07 -0.11 -26.54
C VAL A 160 0.08 0.98 -25.49
N SER A 161 -0.22 2.21 -25.90
CA SER A 161 -0.37 3.36 -25.02
C SER A 161 -1.81 3.45 -24.52
N VAL A 162 -2.00 3.53 -23.20
CA VAL A 162 -3.31 3.69 -22.55
C VAL A 162 -3.24 4.89 -21.62
N THR A 163 -4.09 5.87 -21.85
CA THR A 163 -4.25 7.02 -20.97
C THR A 163 -5.40 6.79 -20.00
N ILE A 164 -5.07 6.68 -18.71
CA ILE A 164 -6.03 6.65 -17.61
C ILE A 164 -6.25 8.08 -17.16
N THR A 165 -7.46 8.57 -17.33
CA THR A 165 -7.81 9.94 -16.91
C THR A 165 -8.25 9.99 -15.45
N GLU A 166 -8.07 11.15 -14.84
CA GLU A 166 -8.56 11.42 -13.50
C GLU A 166 -10.07 11.17 -13.40
N GLY A 167 -10.53 10.71 -12.25
CA GLY A 167 -11.94 10.40 -12.03
C GLY A 167 -12.46 9.08 -12.62
N MET A 168 -11.63 8.29 -13.33
CA MET A 168 -12.00 6.93 -13.73
C MET A 168 -11.98 5.98 -12.50
N ASN A 169 -12.99 5.11 -12.42
CA ASN A 169 -13.03 4.03 -11.43
C ASN A 169 -12.41 2.74 -11.98
N LEU A 170 -12.19 1.73 -11.12
CA LEU A 170 -11.59 0.44 -11.50
C LEU A 170 -12.28 -0.20 -12.70
N SER A 171 -13.61 -0.23 -12.70
CA SER A 171 -14.39 -0.82 -13.79
C SER A 171 -14.14 -0.14 -15.14
N GLN A 172 -14.05 1.19 -15.13
CA GLN A 172 -13.76 1.98 -16.33
C GLN A 172 -12.31 1.79 -16.80
N ILE A 173 -11.37 1.76 -15.87
CA ILE A 173 -9.96 1.51 -16.19
C ILE A 173 -9.80 0.11 -16.80
N PHE A 174 -10.38 -0.91 -16.19
CA PHE A 174 -10.25 -2.28 -16.67
C PHE A 174 -10.98 -2.50 -18.02
N ALA A 175 -12.13 -1.88 -18.22
CA ALA A 175 -12.80 -1.90 -19.50
C ALA A 175 -11.97 -1.21 -20.61
N LEU A 176 -11.32 -0.10 -20.31
CA LEU A 176 -10.41 0.58 -21.23
C LEU A 176 -9.18 -0.28 -21.53
N MET A 177 -8.59 -0.94 -20.52
CA MET A 177 -7.44 -1.82 -20.71
C MET A 177 -7.80 -3.04 -21.57
N GLU A 178 -9.01 -3.59 -21.42
CA GLU A 178 -9.52 -4.68 -22.24
C GLU A 178 -9.76 -4.21 -23.68
N GLU A 179 -10.39 -3.06 -23.90
CA GLU A 179 -10.57 -2.45 -25.24
C GLU A 179 -9.24 -2.25 -25.97
N ARG A 180 -8.19 -1.92 -25.24
CA ARG A 180 -6.83 -1.72 -25.78
C ARG A 180 -6.04 -3.01 -25.90
N GLY A 181 -6.60 -4.16 -25.52
CA GLY A 181 -5.98 -5.48 -25.64
C GLY A 181 -4.86 -5.72 -24.63
N VAL A 182 -4.81 -4.98 -23.52
CA VAL A 182 -3.80 -5.17 -22.45
C VAL A 182 -4.07 -6.47 -21.70
N ALA A 183 -5.29 -6.66 -21.20
CA ALA A 183 -5.77 -7.86 -20.52
C ALA A 183 -7.30 -7.85 -20.48
N THR A 184 -7.94 -8.98 -20.19
CA THR A 184 -9.39 -9.01 -19.98
C THR A 184 -9.79 -8.32 -18.68
N ALA A 185 -10.96 -7.69 -18.64
CA ALA A 185 -11.48 -7.08 -17.43
C ALA A 185 -11.66 -8.11 -16.30
N GLU A 186 -11.97 -9.37 -16.63
CA GLU A 186 -12.08 -10.47 -15.66
C GLU A 186 -10.74 -10.74 -14.99
N GLU A 187 -9.65 -10.92 -15.77
CA GLU A 187 -8.29 -11.14 -15.24
C GLU A 187 -7.80 -9.95 -14.41
N LEU A 188 -8.08 -8.72 -14.85
CA LEU A 188 -7.71 -7.51 -14.12
C LEU A 188 -8.43 -7.44 -12.76
N ASN A 189 -9.74 -7.71 -12.72
CA ASN A 189 -10.51 -7.75 -11.46
C ASN A 189 -9.99 -8.84 -10.52
N GLU A 190 -9.72 -10.04 -11.05
CA GLU A 190 -9.18 -11.15 -10.27
C GLU A 190 -7.84 -10.79 -9.63
N GLN A 191 -6.91 -10.23 -10.43
CA GLN A 191 -5.58 -9.84 -9.93
C GLN A 191 -5.65 -8.61 -9.01
N ALA A 192 -6.54 -7.67 -9.25
CA ALA A 192 -6.73 -6.51 -8.38
C ALA A 192 -7.22 -6.91 -6.98
N ALA A 193 -8.14 -7.86 -6.91
CA ALA A 193 -8.71 -8.33 -5.65
C ALA A 193 -7.76 -9.25 -4.88
N ASN A 194 -7.08 -10.20 -5.56
CA ASN A 194 -6.48 -11.36 -4.93
C ASN A 194 -4.95 -11.38 -4.95
N TYR A 195 -4.30 -10.60 -5.83
CA TYR A 195 -2.84 -10.58 -5.87
C TYR A 195 -2.26 -9.70 -4.76
N ASP A 196 -1.28 -10.23 -4.03
CA ASP A 196 -0.60 -9.51 -2.95
C ASP A 196 0.49 -8.59 -3.50
N TYR A 197 0.11 -7.36 -3.87
CA TYR A 197 1.04 -6.32 -4.28
C TYR A 197 1.82 -5.82 -3.07
N ALA A 198 3.15 -5.80 -3.16
CA ALA A 198 4.07 -5.50 -2.05
C ALA A 198 4.21 -3.97 -1.80
N PHE A 199 3.08 -3.28 -1.57
CA PHE A 199 3.06 -1.87 -1.16
C PHE A 199 2.54 -1.73 0.27
N ASP A 200 3.18 -0.87 1.05
CA ASP A 200 2.82 -0.58 2.44
C ASP A 200 1.40 -0.01 2.58
N PHE A 201 1.00 0.83 1.64
CA PHE A 201 -0.33 1.45 1.62
C PHE A 201 -1.49 0.48 1.31
N LEU A 202 -1.21 -0.76 0.94
CA LEU A 202 -2.23 -1.81 0.69
C LEU A 202 -2.34 -2.83 1.83
N GLN A 203 -1.46 -2.79 2.84
CA GLN A 203 -1.34 -3.84 3.86
C GLN A 203 -2.61 -4.01 4.71
N ASP A 204 -3.33 -2.92 4.97
CA ASP A 204 -4.55 -2.93 5.79
C ASP A 204 -5.82 -3.26 4.99
N ILE A 205 -5.70 -3.45 3.67
CA ILE A 205 -6.83 -3.77 2.80
C ILE A 205 -6.78 -5.28 2.47
N PRO A 206 -7.79 -6.07 2.91
CA PRO A 206 -7.74 -7.52 2.78
C PRO A 206 -7.77 -7.97 1.33
N LEU A 207 -7.12 -9.11 1.05
CA LEU A 207 -7.26 -9.82 -0.21
C LEU A 207 -8.71 -10.31 -0.36
N GLY A 208 -9.19 -10.34 -1.60
CA GLY A 208 -10.56 -10.73 -1.92
C GLY A 208 -11.56 -9.57 -1.91
N ASP A 209 -11.17 -8.35 -1.49
CA ASP A 209 -11.99 -7.15 -1.65
C ASP A 209 -11.99 -6.73 -3.13
N PRO A 210 -13.12 -6.76 -3.85
CA PRO A 210 -13.18 -6.36 -5.26
C PRO A 210 -12.83 -4.89 -5.49
N ASN A 211 -12.95 -4.05 -4.45
CA ASN A 211 -12.60 -2.63 -4.49
C ASN A 211 -11.24 -2.33 -3.83
N ARG A 212 -10.39 -3.36 -3.66
CA ARG A 212 -9.11 -3.24 -2.96
C ARG A 212 -8.21 -2.13 -3.53
N LEU A 213 -8.18 -2.01 -4.85
CA LEU A 213 -7.33 -1.05 -5.55
C LEU A 213 -8.06 0.22 -6.01
N GLU A 214 -9.36 0.40 -5.64
CA GLU A 214 -10.08 1.63 -5.99
C GLU A 214 -9.43 2.85 -5.32
N GLY A 215 -9.09 3.86 -6.12
CA GLY A 215 -8.38 5.05 -5.69
C GLY A 215 -6.84 4.97 -5.74
N PHE A 216 -6.27 3.78 -6.00
CA PHE A 216 -4.82 3.56 -6.01
C PHE A 216 -4.21 3.42 -7.41
N LEU A 217 -5.02 3.27 -8.47
CA LEU A 217 -4.51 3.19 -9.84
C LEU A 217 -4.36 4.61 -10.40
N TYR A 218 -3.17 5.20 -10.21
CA TYR A 218 -2.94 6.62 -10.48
C TYR A 218 -3.21 6.99 -11.95
N PRO A 219 -3.92 8.09 -12.22
CA PRO A 219 -4.16 8.59 -13.58
C PRO A 219 -2.86 9.05 -14.24
N ASP A 220 -2.53 8.46 -15.39
CA ASP A 220 -1.38 8.82 -16.22
C ASP A 220 -1.48 8.12 -17.59
N THR A 221 -0.54 8.38 -18.48
CA THR A 221 -0.39 7.64 -19.74
C THR A 221 0.64 6.54 -19.58
N TYR A 222 0.19 5.29 -19.75
CA TYR A 222 1.00 4.10 -19.57
C TYR A 222 1.28 3.39 -20.89
N GLN A 223 2.49 2.85 -21.04
CA GLN A 223 2.82 1.93 -22.11
C GLN A 223 2.68 0.50 -21.59
N PHE A 224 1.81 -0.30 -22.20
CA PHE A 224 1.62 -1.70 -21.85
C PHE A 224 2.04 -2.62 -22.98
N TYR A 225 2.47 -3.82 -22.64
CA TYR A 225 2.77 -4.85 -23.62
C TYR A 225 1.57 -5.78 -23.82
N THR A 226 1.25 -6.10 -25.10
CA THR A 226 0.15 -7.00 -25.44
C THR A 226 0.65 -8.26 -26.16
N PRO A 227 0.05 -9.43 -25.92
CA PRO A 227 -0.77 -9.82 -24.76
C PRO A 227 0.12 -10.00 -23.54
N HIS A 228 -0.25 -9.75 -22.58
CA HIS A 228 -0.46 -9.18 -21.26
C HIS A 228 0.38 -9.86 -20.16
N ASN A 229 0.87 -9.05 -19.28
CA ASN A 229 1.11 -9.45 -17.91
C ASN A 229 0.18 -8.60 -17.04
N THR A 230 -0.96 -9.17 -16.65
CA THR A 230 -2.03 -8.49 -15.91
C THR A 230 -1.51 -7.92 -14.58
N VAL A 231 -0.70 -8.70 -13.86
CA VAL A 231 -0.08 -8.26 -12.60
C VAL A 231 0.86 -7.08 -12.85
N TYR A 232 1.68 -7.16 -13.92
CA TYR A 232 2.58 -6.07 -14.28
C TYR A 232 1.81 -4.79 -14.62
N ALA A 233 0.74 -4.90 -15.39
CA ALA A 233 -0.04 -3.73 -15.79
C ALA A 233 -0.64 -2.99 -14.58
N ILE A 234 -1.20 -3.73 -13.61
CA ILE A 234 -1.69 -3.16 -12.35
C ILE A 234 -0.54 -2.61 -11.52
N ASN A 235 0.55 -3.37 -11.38
CA ASN A 235 1.71 -2.95 -10.59
C ASN A 235 2.31 -1.63 -11.12
N LYS A 236 2.34 -1.43 -12.44
CA LYS A 236 2.83 -0.19 -13.05
C LYS A 236 2.05 1.04 -12.57
N MET A 237 0.72 0.93 -12.48
CA MET A 237 -0.13 2.01 -11.98
C MET A 237 0.05 2.24 -10.47
N LEU A 238 0.24 1.17 -9.70
CA LEU A 238 0.54 1.26 -8.27
C LEU A 238 1.92 1.86 -7.97
N VAL A 239 2.94 1.51 -8.75
CA VAL A 239 4.27 2.16 -8.68
C VAL A 239 4.15 3.65 -8.96
N ARG A 240 3.33 4.03 -9.95
CA ARG A 240 3.11 5.45 -10.24
C ARG A 240 2.42 6.17 -9.08
N PHE A 241 1.43 5.54 -8.46
CA PHE A 241 0.80 6.06 -7.25
C PHE A 241 1.83 6.25 -6.13
N ASP A 242 2.69 5.27 -5.87
CA ASP A 242 3.73 5.34 -4.85
C ASP A 242 4.72 6.50 -5.07
N GLN A 243 5.07 6.79 -6.33
CA GLN A 243 5.89 7.96 -6.68
C GLN A 243 5.20 9.29 -6.40
N ILE A 244 3.88 9.35 -6.57
CA ILE A 244 3.09 10.57 -6.29
C ILE A 244 2.83 10.73 -4.79
N TYR A 245 2.54 9.63 -4.09
CA TYR A 245 2.36 9.56 -2.65
C TYR A 245 3.72 9.65 -1.95
N ASP A 246 4.32 10.83 -2.03
CA ASP A 246 5.64 11.15 -1.51
C ASP A 246 5.67 11.25 0.03
N GLU A 247 6.87 11.42 0.60
CA GLU A 247 7.06 11.52 2.04
C GLU A 247 6.29 12.69 2.66
N THR A 248 6.09 13.77 1.94
CA THR A 248 5.31 14.93 2.41
C THR A 248 3.84 14.54 2.57
N MET A 249 3.27 13.87 1.56
CA MET A 249 1.88 13.39 1.63
C MET A 249 1.71 12.30 2.71
N ARG A 250 2.69 11.39 2.86
CA ARG A 250 2.69 10.38 3.94
C ARG A 250 2.61 11.02 5.31
N GLN A 251 3.42 12.06 5.55
CA GLN A 251 3.38 12.81 6.79
C GLN A 251 2.05 13.54 6.99
N GLN A 252 1.50 14.17 5.94
CA GLN A 252 0.19 14.84 6.00
C GLN A 252 -0.94 13.87 6.34
N VAL A 253 -0.93 12.66 5.75
CA VAL A 253 -1.88 11.60 6.12
C VAL A 253 -1.73 11.22 7.59
N ALA A 254 -0.51 10.99 8.06
CA ALA A 254 -0.23 10.65 9.46
C ALA A 254 -0.73 11.73 10.44
N ASP A 255 -0.60 13.01 10.07
CA ASP A 255 -1.02 14.16 10.89
C ASP A 255 -2.54 14.43 10.80
N SER A 256 -3.22 13.96 9.76
CA SER A 256 -4.65 14.23 9.51
C SER A 256 -5.60 13.51 10.46
N GLY A 257 -5.17 12.38 11.04
CA GLY A 257 -6.01 11.48 11.82
C GLY A 257 -6.92 10.58 10.98
N TYR A 258 -6.80 10.61 9.65
CA TYR A 258 -7.47 9.74 8.70
C TYR A 258 -6.49 8.72 8.13
N THR A 259 -6.98 7.55 7.74
CA THR A 259 -6.20 6.58 6.95
C THR A 259 -6.00 7.08 5.52
N LEU A 260 -4.98 6.58 4.83
CA LEU A 260 -4.80 6.92 3.41
C LEU A 260 -6.03 6.56 2.57
N ARG A 261 -6.68 5.42 2.84
CA ARG A 261 -7.90 5.02 2.13
C ARG A 261 -9.04 6.01 2.34
N GLU A 262 -9.21 6.58 3.53
CA GLU A 262 -10.19 7.63 3.80
C GLU A 262 -9.85 8.95 3.10
N ILE A 263 -8.57 9.34 3.08
CA ILE A 263 -8.11 10.51 2.31
C ILE A 263 -8.38 10.31 0.81
N LEU A 264 -8.07 9.15 0.25
CA LEU A 264 -8.37 8.85 -1.16
C LEU A 264 -9.88 8.79 -1.43
N THR A 265 -10.67 8.33 -0.44
CA THR A 265 -12.13 8.38 -0.55
C THR A 265 -12.61 9.82 -0.65
N ILE A 266 -12.14 10.71 0.23
CA ILE A 266 -12.46 12.15 0.16
C ILE A 266 -11.97 12.75 -1.16
N ALA A 267 -10.73 12.45 -1.57
CA ALA A 267 -10.18 12.93 -2.83
C ALA A 267 -11.01 12.46 -4.04
N SER A 268 -11.47 11.21 -4.04
CA SER A 268 -12.33 10.69 -5.12
C SER A 268 -13.71 11.38 -5.20
N LEU A 269 -14.26 11.79 -4.06
CA LEU A 269 -15.49 12.59 -4.01
C LEU A 269 -15.24 13.97 -4.59
N ILE A 270 -14.14 14.63 -4.20
CA ILE A 270 -13.74 15.95 -4.72
C ILE A 270 -13.52 15.89 -6.23
N GLU A 271 -12.76 14.91 -6.70
CA GLU A 271 -12.45 14.68 -8.12
C GLU A 271 -13.71 14.54 -8.98
N ARG A 272 -14.76 13.92 -8.42
CA ARG A 272 -16.02 13.68 -9.12
C ARG A 272 -17.02 14.84 -9.03
N GLU A 273 -16.77 15.81 -8.14
CA GLU A 273 -17.61 17.01 -7.97
C GLU A 273 -17.11 18.19 -8.81
N THR A 274 -15.79 18.34 -8.96
CA THR A 274 -15.21 19.50 -9.67
C THR A 274 -13.82 19.19 -10.22
N ASP A 275 -13.54 19.74 -11.40
CA ASP A 275 -12.21 19.80 -12.02
C ASP A 275 -11.59 21.22 -11.92
N GLY A 276 -12.23 22.12 -11.17
CA GLY A 276 -11.87 23.53 -11.07
C GLY A 276 -10.97 23.88 -9.88
N ASP A 277 -10.66 25.16 -9.76
CA ASP A 277 -9.78 25.74 -8.73
C ASP A 277 -10.38 25.70 -7.30
N ASP A 278 -11.59 25.15 -7.12
CA ASP A 278 -12.34 25.16 -5.85
C ASP A 278 -12.30 23.83 -5.09
N GLN A 279 -11.49 22.87 -5.53
CA GLN A 279 -11.35 21.55 -4.90
C GLN A 279 -11.08 21.62 -3.38
N ALA A 280 -10.21 22.51 -2.92
CA ALA A 280 -9.92 22.70 -1.49
C ALA A 280 -11.13 23.24 -0.71
N LYS A 281 -12.03 23.98 -1.39
CA LYS A 281 -13.27 24.49 -0.80
C LYS A 281 -14.35 23.41 -0.74
N ILE A 282 -14.46 22.57 -1.78
CA ILE A 282 -15.30 21.36 -1.75
C ILE A 282 -14.84 20.42 -0.63
N ALA A 283 -13.52 20.22 -0.49
CA ALA A 283 -12.95 19.47 0.62
C ALA A 283 -13.41 20.00 1.98
N SER A 284 -13.36 21.34 2.15
CA SER A 284 -13.83 21.99 3.39
C SER A 284 -15.30 21.65 3.70
N VAL A 285 -16.19 21.68 2.68
CA VAL A 285 -17.60 21.32 2.87
C VAL A 285 -17.75 19.86 3.28
N ILE A 286 -17.01 18.95 2.65
CA ILE A 286 -17.02 17.52 2.99
C ILE A 286 -16.61 17.34 4.46
N TYR A 287 -15.50 17.92 4.89
CA TYR A 287 -15.03 17.85 6.28
C TYR A 287 -16.01 18.50 7.27
N ASN A 288 -16.63 19.62 6.90
CA ASN A 288 -17.64 20.26 7.73
C ASN A 288 -18.86 19.34 7.94
N ARG A 289 -19.31 18.63 6.91
CA ARG A 289 -20.40 17.64 7.00
C ARG A 289 -19.99 16.43 7.85
N LEU A 290 -18.75 15.92 7.71
CA LEU A 290 -18.24 14.78 8.48
C LEU A 290 -18.07 15.12 9.96
N ASN A 291 -17.47 16.27 10.26
CA ASN A 291 -17.07 16.64 11.62
C ASN A 291 -18.18 17.28 12.45
N ASN A 292 -19.32 17.63 11.84
CA ASN A 292 -20.45 18.25 12.51
C ASN A 292 -21.75 17.44 12.31
N PRO A 293 -21.85 16.23 12.90
CA PRO A 293 -22.97 15.32 12.65
C PRO A 293 -24.33 15.83 13.19
N ASN A 294 -24.34 16.96 13.91
CA ASN A 294 -25.55 17.61 14.43
C ASN A 294 -25.89 18.93 13.75
N ALA A 295 -25.15 19.31 12.70
CA ALA A 295 -25.34 20.55 11.94
C ALA A 295 -25.39 20.26 10.43
N GLY A 296 -25.80 21.24 9.65
CA GLY A 296 -25.86 21.15 8.20
C GLY A 296 -26.67 19.95 7.72
N THR A 297 -26.03 19.00 7.07
CA THR A 297 -26.63 17.77 6.56
C THR A 297 -26.68 16.63 7.57
N GLN A 298 -26.38 16.90 8.84
CA GLN A 298 -26.41 15.90 9.93
C GLN A 298 -25.49 14.71 9.73
N GLY A 299 -24.34 14.90 9.07
CA GLY A 299 -23.35 13.87 8.80
C GLY A 299 -23.57 13.07 7.51
N TYR A 300 -24.63 13.36 6.76
CA TYR A 300 -24.81 12.85 5.39
C TYR A 300 -24.01 13.69 4.42
N LEU A 301 -23.22 13.04 3.55
CA LEU A 301 -22.44 13.78 2.56
C LEU A 301 -23.31 14.27 1.40
N GLN A 302 -24.34 13.52 1.00
CA GLN A 302 -25.31 13.89 -0.04
C GLN A 302 -24.61 14.30 -1.35
N ILE A 303 -23.71 13.45 -1.84
CA ILE A 303 -22.90 13.66 -3.03
C ILE A 303 -23.42 12.78 -4.16
N ASP A 304 -23.90 13.38 -5.25
CA ASP A 304 -24.50 12.69 -6.38
C ASP A 304 -23.53 11.73 -7.09
N ALA A 305 -22.25 12.05 -7.10
CA ALA A 305 -21.22 11.18 -7.68
C ALA A 305 -21.21 9.77 -7.08
N THR A 306 -21.61 9.60 -5.80
CA THR A 306 -21.74 8.28 -5.18
C THR A 306 -22.91 7.48 -5.78
N LEU A 307 -23.99 8.13 -6.19
CA LEU A 307 -25.10 7.50 -6.89
C LEU A 307 -24.71 7.11 -8.33
N VAL A 308 -23.96 7.97 -9.02
CA VAL A 308 -23.37 7.66 -10.34
C VAL A 308 -22.50 6.39 -10.25
N TYR A 309 -21.69 6.27 -9.22
CA TYR A 309 -20.84 5.08 -8.97
C TYR A 309 -21.68 3.81 -8.78
N ILE A 310 -22.71 3.86 -7.94
CA ILE A 310 -23.62 2.74 -7.67
C ILE A 310 -24.38 2.33 -8.94
N ASN A 311 -24.77 3.29 -9.77
CA ASN A 311 -25.58 3.09 -10.98
C ASN A 311 -24.74 2.70 -12.22
N GLY A 312 -23.43 2.40 -12.04
CA GLY A 312 -22.54 2.03 -13.15
C GLY A 312 -22.33 3.16 -14.16
N GLY A 313 -22.21 4.41 -13.67
CA GLY A 313 -21.89 5.60 -14.47
C GLY A 313 -23.10 6.34 -15.05
N LYS A 314 -24.33 5.93 -14.74
CA LYS A 314 -25.55 6.62 -15.21
C LYS A 314 -25.86 7.82 -14.33
N GLN A 315 -26.39 8.87 -14.94
CA GLN A 315 -26.87 10.05 -14.20
C GLN A 315 -27.95 9.64 -13.20
N PRO A 316 -27.88 10.08 -11.94
CA PRO A 316 -28.80 9.67 -10.92
C PRO A 316 -30.17 10.38 -11.07
N THR A 317 -31.18 9.68 -10.59
CA THR A 317 -32.55 10.21 -10.47
C THR A 317 -32.91 10.36 -8.99
N GLU A 318 -34.02 11.05 -8.68
CA GLU A 318 -34.52 11.14 -7.29
C GLU A 318 -34.77 9.75 -6.67
N ALA A 319 -35.19 8.77 -7.46
CA ALA A 319 -35.41 7.40 -6.98
C ALA A 319 -34.11 6.72 -6.50
N ASP A 320 -32.98 7.06 -7.11
CA ASP A 320 -31.69 6.46 -6.81
C ASP A 320 -31.18 6.86 -5.41
N LYS A 321 -31.65 7.98 -4.86
CA LYS A 321 -31.34 8.42 -3.48
C LYS A 321 -31.84 7.42 -2.41
N SER A 322 -32.72 6.49 -2.78
CA SER A 322 -33.24 5.43 -1.90
C SER A 322 -32.61 4.06 -2.14
N ILE A 323 -31.61 3.94 -3.00
CA ILE A 323 -30.88 2.67 -3.21
C ILE A 323 -30.13 2.28 -1.93
N ASP A 324 -30.41 1.08 -1.41
CA ASP A 324 -29.71 0.54 -0.25
C ASP A 324 -28.31 0.06 -0.66
N SER A 325 -27.35 0.93 -0.48
CA SER A 325 -25.92 0.66 -0.73
C SER A 325 -25.07 1.44 0.28
N PRO A 326 -24.01 0.83 0.84
CA PRO A 326 -23.12 1.53 1.76
C PRO A 326 -22.36 2.71 1.10
N TYR A 327 -22.35 2.79 -0.23
CA TYR A 327 -21.84 3.94 -0.97
C TYR A 327 -22.85 5.08 -1.09
N ASN A 328 -24.13 4.87 -0.76
CA ASN A 328 -25.16 5.92 -0.90
C ASN A 328 -25.05 6.92 0.24
N THR A 329 -24.44 8.06 -0.03
CA THR A 329 -24.20 9.13 0.95
C THR A 329 -25.46 9.96 1.29
N TYR A 330 -26.61 9.64 0.67
CA TYR A 330 -27.94 10.13 1.08
C TYR A 330 -28.58 9.26 2.15
N MET A 331 -28.24 7.96 2.21
CA MET A 331 -28.80 7.01 3.16
C MET A 331 -27.87 6.71 4.32
N TYR A 332 -26.57 6.74 4.10
CA TYR A 332 -25.54 6.40 5.07
C TYR A 332 -24.70 7.63 5.41
N LYS A 333 -24.49 7.84 6.74
CA LYS A 333 -23.66 8.93 7.25
C LYS A 333 -22.19 8.60 7.14
N GLY A 334 -21.37 9.64 6.99
CA GLY A 334 -19.92 9.50 6.92
C GLY A 334 -19.42 9.18 5.52
N LEU A 335 -18.21 8.67 5.45
CA LEU A 335 -17.58 8.29 4.17
C LEU A 335 -18.15 6.97 3.65
N PRO A 336 -18.22 6.80 2.32
CA PRO A 336 -18.42 5.48 1.73
C PRO A 336 -17.23 4.55 2.09
N PRO A 337 -17.40 3.21 1.98
CA PRO A 337 -16.41 2.24 2.45
C PRO A 337 -15.08 2.25 1.68
N ALA A 338 -15.06 2.84 0.48
CA ALA A 338 -13.87 2.96 -0.36
C ALA A 338 -14.01 4.17 -1.31
N PRO A 339 -12.93 4.59 -1.98
CA PRO A 339 -13.00 5.56 -3.07
C PRO A 339 -14.01 5.16 -4.15
N ILE A 340 -14.53 6.13 -4.89
CA ILE A 340 -15.45 5.93 -6.00
C ILE A 340 -14.80 6.20 -7.37
N ALA A 341 -13.54 6.60 -7.36
CA ALA A 341 -12.73 6.89 -8.55
C ALA A 341 -11.25 6.95 -8.16
N ASN A 342 -10.38 6.98 -9.15
CA ASN A 342 -8.95 7.23 -8.98
C ASN A 342 -8.69 8.73 -9.15
N PRO A 343 -8.35 9.45 -8.06
CA PRO A 343 -8.20 10.89 -8.09
C PRO A 343 -6.83 11.32 -8.64
N GLY A 344 -6.79 12.53 -9.21
CA GLY A 344 -5.55 13.22 -9.55
C GLY A 344 -4.84 13.79 -8.33
N LYS A 345 -3.63 14.31 -8.56
CA LYS A 345 -2.79 14.88 -7.50
C LYS A 345 -3.44 16.06 -6.80
N GLU A 346 -4.12 16.90 -7.57
CA GLU A 346 -4.77 18.12 -7.09
C GLU A 346 -5.89 17.77 -6.09
N ALA A 347 -6.73 16.80 -6.40
CA ALA A 347 -7.81 16.34 -5.52
C ALA A 347 -7.26 15.68 -4.24
N ILE A 348 -6.16 14.91 -4.34
CA ILE A 348 -5.48 14.35 -3.16
C ILE A 348 -4.93 15.49 -2.28
N GLN A 349 -4.30 16.49 -2.88
CA GLN A 349 -3.79 17.64 -2.14
C GLN A 349 -4.91 18.48 -1.52
N ALA A 350 -6.04 18.64 -2.20
CA ALA A 350 -7.21 19.33 -1.65
C ALA A 350 -7.80 18.57 -0.45
N ALA A 351 -7.85 17.25 -0.51
CA ALA A 351 -8.26 16.41 0.63
C ALA A 351 -7.32 16.54 1.82
N LEU A 352 -6.00 16.64 1.59
CA LEU A 352 -4.99 16.81 2.64
C LEU A 352 -4.92 18.24 3.18
N ASN A 353 -5.28 19.26 2.38
CA ASN A 353 -5.16 20.67 2.71
C ASN A 353 -6.47 21.43 2.42
N PRO A 354 -7.58 21.08 3.10
CA PRO A 354 -8.86 21.75 2.87
C PRO A 354 -8.79 23.22 3.28
N GLU A 355 -9.54 24.09 2.59
CA GLU A 355 -9.78 25.44 3.07
C GLU A 355 -10.48 25.43 4.43
N SER A 356 -10.20 26.41 5.27
CA SER A 356 -10.91 26.59 6.53
C SER A 356 -12.14 27.48 6.32
N THR A 357 -13.31 26.85 6.13
CA THR A 357 -14.59 27.53 5.96
C THR A 357 -15.65 26.99 6.90
N ASP A 358 -16.81 27.64 6.93
CA ASP A 358 -17.99 27.21 7.67
C ASP A 358 -19.17 26.87 6.73
N TYR A 359 -18.87 26.54 5.47
CA TYR A 359 -19.87 26.13 4.47
C TYR A 359 -20.28 24.66 4.66
N PHE A 360 -21.57 24.39 4.52
CA PHE A 360 -22.16 23.05 4.51
C PHE A 360 -22.82 22.69 3.18
N TYR A 361 -23.05 23.68 2.31
CA TYR A 361 -23.76 23.52 1.06
C TYR A 361 -23.01 24.21 -0.07
N TYR A 362 -23.13 23.66 -1.26
CA TYR A 362 -22.68 24.26 -2.50
C TYR A 362 -23.67 23.93 -3.63
N ALA A 363 -23.70 24.73 -4.64
CA ALA A 363 -24.46 24.50 -5.85
C ALA A 363 -23.79 25.17 -7.07
N LEU A 364 -23.90 24.54 -8.22
CA LEU A 364 -23.42 25.10 -9.47
C LEU A 364 -24.34 26.28 -9.87
N GLY A 365 -23.76 27.43 -10.21
CA GLY A 365 -24.49 28.57 -10.72
C GLY A 365 -24.57 28.58 -12.25
N ASP A 366 -25.42 29.43 -12.80
CA ASP A 366 -25.54 29.69 -14.26
C ASP A 366 -24.22 30.23 -14.85
N ASP A 367 -23.33 30.76 -14.03
CA ASP A 367 -21.98 31.20 -14.39
C ASP A 367 -20.96 30.03 -14.52
N GLY A 368 -21.42 28.79 -14.34
CA GLY A 368 -20.59 27.58 -14.37
C GLY A 368 -19.66 27.44 -13.19
N LYS A 369 -19.88 28.13 -12.06
CA LYS A 369 -19.05 28.05 -10.85
C LYS A 369 -19.87 27.56 -9.68
N HIS A 370 -19.19 26.91 -8.72
CA HIS A 370 -19.81 26.58 -7.46
C HIS A 370 -19.93 27.79 -6.54
N HIS A 371 -21.10 27.94 -5.97
CA HIS A 371 -21.41 28.90 -4.93
C HIS A 371 -21.62 28.17 -3.61
N TYR A 372 -21.15 28.75 -2.51
CA TYR A 372 -21.02 28.09 -1.20
C TYR A 372 -21.89 28.75 -0.14
N PHE A 373 -22.57 27.96 0.66
CA PHE A 373 -23.58 28.41 1.61
C PHE A 373 -23.39 27.76 2.98
N LYS A 374 -23.70 28.53 4.05
CA LYS A 374 -23.70 28.03 5.42
C LYS A 374 -24.98 27.28 5.78
N THR A 375 -26.11 27.71 5.19
CA THR A 375 -27.43 27.15 5.48
C THR A 375 -28.14 26.68 4.22
N TYR A 376 -29.06 25.73 4.40
CA TYR A 376 -29.90 25.20 3.32
C TYR A 376 -30.77 26.30 2.69
N ASP A 377 -31.32 27.20 3.54
CA ASP A 377 -32.20 28.31 3.05
C ASP A 377 -31.44 29.30 2.15
N GLN A 378 -30.15 29.56 2.46
CA GLN A 378 -29.30 30.39 1.59
C GLN A 378 -29.10 29.71 0.23
N MET A 379 -28.80 28.40 0.21
CA MET A 379 -28.66 27.63 -1.01
C MET A 379 -29.97 27.63 -1.81
N GLN A 380 -31.12 27.35 -1.17
CA GLN A 380 -32.43 27.35 -1.84
C GLN A 380 -32.77 28.73 -2.45
N SER A 381 -32.48 29.81 -1.71
CA SER A 381 -32.65 31.16 -2.20
C SER A 381 -31.80 31.46 -3.44
N PHE A 382 -30.60 30.94 -3.50
CA PHE A 382 -29.73 31.05 -4.67
C PHE A 382 -30.26 30.20 -5.83
N LEU A 383 -30.60 28.92 -5.61
CA LEU A 383 -31.14 28.03 -6.66
C LEU A 383 -32.40 28.61 -7.32
N ALA A 384 -33.26 29.27 -6.54
CA ALA A 384 -34.45 29.94 -7.06
C ALA A 384 -34.15 31.08 -8.05
N THR A 385 -32.92 31.56 -8.11
CA THR A 385 -32.49 32.61 -9.06
C THR A 385 -31.76 32.07 -10.29
N GLN A 386 -31.42 30.76 -10.31
CA GLN A 386 -30.65 30.15 -11.37
C GLN A 386 -31.53 29.49 -12.42
N GLU A 387 -31.25 29.72 -13.70
CA GLU A 387 -31.99 29.12 -14.82
C GLU A 387 -31.82 27.61 -14.90
N LEU A 388 -30.63 27.09 -14.53
CA LEU A 388 -30.31 25.67 -14.45
C LEU A 388 -31.29 24.83 -13.63
N TYR A 389 -31.98 25.43 -12.67
CA TYR A 389 -32.88 24.74 -11.73
C TYR A 389 -34.35 25.13 -11.90
N ASN A 390 -34.67 26.09 -12.78
CA ASN A 390 -36.01 26.63 -12.97
C ASN A 390 -36.55 26.47 -14.40
N GLY A 391 -35.80 25.71 -15.27
CA GLY A 391 -36.13 25.45 -16.66
C GLY A 391 -37.16 24.34 -16.90
#